data_8d573694ffbd5d68db2513b968f40039
#
_entry.id   8d573694ffbd5d68db2513b968f40039
#
_cell.length_a   1.000
_cell.length_b   1.000
_cell.length_c   1.000
_cell.angle_alpha   90.00
_cell.angle_beta   90.00
_cell.angle_gamma   90.00
#
_symmetry.space_group_name_H-M   'P 1'
#
loop_
_entity.id
_entity.type
_entity.pdbx_description
1 polymer ?
#
loop_
_entity_poly.entity_id
_entity_poly.type
_entity_poly.pdbx_seq_one_letter_code
_entity_poly.pdbx_strand_id
1 'polypeptide(L)'
;FVDFCIVGHSERRSIFNETDEMINKKVKKLLENNIKPIICVGETLEQRENGTMFDVVAKQLDKCIDGILGDDLKRNIVIAYEPIWAIGTGKTASSDDANKMCHFIRKAIETKYGASVSERVRILYGGSVKPANASEILNMEDIDGALVGGASLKNDFVAIVNYD
;
A
#
# COMPACT_ATOMS: atom_id res chain seq x y z
N PHE A 1 -12.20 -2.56 19.03
CA PHE A 1 -13.00 -3.45 18.18
C PHE A 1 -12.41 -3.65 16.78
N VAL A 2 -11.32 -2.96 16.44
CA VAL A 2 -10.59 -3.14 15.16
C VAL A 2 -9.12 -3.33 15.42
N ASP A 3 -8.48 -4.20 14.64
CA ASP A 3 -7.03 -4.46 14.71
C ASP A 3 -6.26 -3.56 13.73
N PHE A 4 -6.89 -3.17 12.63
CA PHE A 4 -6.29 -2.37 11.57
C PHE A 4 -7.14 -1.16 11.21
N CYS A 5 -6.46 -0.10 10.76
CA CYS A 5 -7.11 1.10 10.21
C CYS A 5 -6.39 1.57 8.95
N ILE A 6 -7.14 1.74 7.85
CA ILE A 6 -6.61 2.27 6.60
C ILE A 6 -6.46 3.78 6.74
N VAL A 7 -5.29 4.31 6.37
CA VAL A 7 -4.99 5.75 6.36
C VAL A 7 -4.34 6.16 5.04
N GLY A 8 -4.60 7.36 4.60
CA GLY A 8 -4.01 7.90 3.38
C GLY A 8 -4.53 7.31 2.08
N HIS A 9 -5.69 6.63 2.10
CA HIS A 9 -6.35 6.13 0.89
C HIS A 9 -6.48 7.25 -0.15
N SER A 10 -6.34 6.91 -1.43
CA SER A 10 -6.34 7.86 -2.54
C SER A 10 -7.56 8.79 -2.55
N GLU A 11 -8.75 8.29 -2.24
CA GLU A 11 -9.97 9.11 -2.12
C GLU A 11 -9.87 10.16 -1.01
N ARG A 12 -9.26 9.84 0.12
CA ARG A 12 -9.09 10.81 1.20
C ARG A 12 -8.08 11.89 0.83
N ARG A 13 -7.05 11.52 0.08
CA ARG A 13 -6.08 12.48 -0.46
C ARG A 13 -6.70 13.42 -1.48
N SER A 14 -7.47 12.87 -2.44
CA SER A 14 -8.04 13.63 -3.57
C SER A 14 -9.32 14.40 -3.22
N ILE A 15 -10.21 13.82 -2.40
CA ILE A 15 -11.53 14.42 -2.09
C ILE A 15 -11.46 15.29 -0.84
N PHE A 16 -10.72 14.85 0.18
CA PHE A 16 -10.64 15.53 1.48
C PHE A 16 -9.31 16.27 1.70
N ASN A 17 -8.43 16.31 0.70
CA ASN A 17 -7.13 16.99 0.74
C ASN A 17 -6.26 16.53 1.92
N GLU A 18 -6.30 15.25 2.29
CA GLU A 18 -5.40 14.72 3.31
C GLU A 18 -3.95 14.80 2.86
N THR A 19 -3.11 15.49 3.64
CA THR A 19 -1.68 15.59 3.39
C THR A 19 -0.91 14.45 4.05
N ASP A 20 0.33 14.22 3.61
CA ASP A 20 1.20 13.19 4.20
C ASP A 20 1.48 13.46 5.68
N GLU A 21 1.57 14.72 6.09
CA GLU A 21 1.75 15.14 7.49
C GLU A 21 0.52 14.83 8.34
N MET A 22 -0.69 14.98 7.79
CA MET A 22 -1.93 14.58 8.46
C MET A 22 -1.98 13.07 8.63
N ILE A 23 -1.57 12.32 7.61
CA ILE A 23 -1.52 10.86 7.63
C ILE A 23 -0.50 10.39 8.67
N ASN A 24 0.70 10.98 8.72
CA ASN A 24 1.70 10.68 9.75
C ASN A 24 1.17 10.84 11.17
N LYS A 25 0.44 11.94 11.43
CA LYS A 25 -0.22 12.15 12.74
C LYS A 25 -1.23 11.04 13.06
N LYS A 26 -2.00 10.58 12.07
CA LYS A 26 -2.94 9.46 12.23
C LYS A 26 -2.20 8.16 12.51
N VAL A 27 -1.11 7.87 11.79
CA VAL A 27 -0.27 6.69 12.02
C VAL A 27 0.22 6.67 13.46
N LYS A 28 0.83 7.76 13.94
CA LYS A 28 1.30 7.87 15.32
C LYS A 28 0.17 7.64 16.33
N LYS A 29 -1.00 8.25 16.09
CA LYS A 29 -2.15 8.10 16.98
C LYS A 29 -2.72 6.69 17.02
N LEU A 30 -2.71 5.98 15.90
CA LEU A 30 -3.13 4.57 15.84
C LEU A 30 -2.16 3.67 16.63
N LEU A 31 -0.85 3.85 16.45
CA LEU A 31 0.16 3.10 17.18
C LEU A 31 0.06 3.31 18.70
N GLU A 32 -0.16 4.54 19.17
CA GLU A 32 -0.41 4.87 20.57
C GLU A 32 -1.62 4.10 21.17
N ASN A 33 -2.57 3.72 20.31
CA ASN A 33 -3.79 3.01 20.72
C ASN A 33 -3.76 1.52 20.35
N ASN A 34 -2.60 0.95 20.01
CA ASN A 34 -2.40 -0.44 19.60
C ASN A 34 -3.26 -0.86 18.38
N ILE A 35 -3.57 0.07 17.48
CA ILE A 35 -4.24 -0.20 16.22
C ILE A 35 -3.19 -0.14 15.11
N LYS A 36 -3.15 -1.15 14.26
CA LYS A 36 -2.17 -1.25 13.16
C LYS A 36 -2.61 -0.42 11.96
N PRO A 37 -1.85 0.61 11.56
CA PRO A 37 -2.17 1.37 10.36
C PRO A 37 -1.81 0.58 9.09
N ILE A 38 -2.70 0.65 8.09
CA ILE A 38 -2.43 0.31 6.70
C ILE A 38 -2.27 1.64 5.96
N ILE A 39 -1.03 1.98 5.59
CA ILE A 39 -0.69 3.26 4.97
C ILE A 39 -0.78 3.12 3.45
N CYS A 40 -1.69 3.85 2.82
CA CYS A 40 -1.82 3.87 1.37
C CYS A 40 -0.91 4.92 0.74
N VAL A 41 -0.17 4.51 -0.27
CA VAL A 41 0.69 5.34 -1.12
C VAL A 41 0.49 4.97 -2.59
N GLY A 42 0.62 5.92 -3.49
CA GLY A 42 0.49 5.64 -4.91
C GLY A 42 0.45 6.91 -5.76
N GLU A 43 0.66 6.72 -7.05
CA GLU A 43 0.76 7.77 -8.05
C GLU A 43 -0.50 7.86 -8.92
N THR A 44 -0.72 9.04 -9.49
CA THR A 44 -1.73 9.26 -10.54
C THR A 44 -1.23 8.81 -11.91
N LEU A 45 -2.14 8.71 -12.89
CA LEU A 45 -1.77 8.39 -14.27
C LEU A 45 -0.78 9.42 -14.84
N GLU A 46 -1.03 10.70 -14.63
CA GLU A 46 -0.16 11.78 -15.07
C GLU A 46 1.27 11.64 -14.50
N GLN A 47 1.38 11.35 -13.20
CA GLN A 47 2.68 11.16 -12.55
C GLN A 47 3.42 9.94 -13.09
N ARG A 48 2.68 8.88 -13.45
CA ARG A 48 3.24 7.69 -14.09
C ARG A 48 3.74 7.98 -15.51
N GLU A 49 2.92 8.64 -16.32
CA GLU A 49 3.27 9.00 -17.71
C GLU A 49 4.44 9.98 -17.77
N ASN A 50 4.56 10.88 -16.80
CA ASN A 50 5.68 11.83 -16.67
C ASN A 50 6.94 11.19 -16.06
N GLY A 51 6.91 9.91 -15.68
CA GLY A 51 8.05 9.20 -15.11
C GLY A 51 8.40 9.57 -13.67
N THR A 52 7.54 10.33 -12.97
CA THR A 52 7.77 10.80 -11.57
C THR A 52 7.19 9.87 -10.51
N MET A 53 6.63 8.72 -10.90
CA MET A 53 5.93 7.78 -10.02
C MET A 53 6.76 7.36 -8.79
N PHE A 54 8.03 7.06 -8.98
CA PHE A 54 8.91 6.63 -7.89
C PHE A 54 9.18 7.75 -6.89
N ASP A 55 9.44 8.97 -7.37
CA ASP A 55 9.68 10.14 -6.51
C ASP A 55 8.44 10.48 -5.68
N VAL A 56 7.26 10.38 -6.29
CA VAL A 56 5.97 10.63 -5.61
C VAL A 56 5.76 9.61 -4.50
N VAL A 57 5.90 8.32 -4.80
CA VAL A 57 5.70 7.24 -3.82
C VAL A 57 6.75 7.30 -2.72
N ALA A 58 8.03 7.56 -3.05
CA ALA A 58 9.08 7.73 -2.07
C ALA A 58 8.79 8.89 -1.10
N LYS A 59 8.35 10.04 -1.62
CA LYS A 59 8.00 11.21 -0.81
C LYS A 59 6.82 10.94 0.11
N GLN A 60 5.75 10.32 -0.41
CA GLN A 60 4.59 9.94 0.40
C GLN A 60 4.99 8.99 1.53
N LEU A 61 5.75 7.94 1.20
CA LEU A 61 6.22 6.97 2.17
C LEU A 61 7.07 7.62 3.25
N ASP A 62 8.10 8.38 2.84
CA ASP A 62 9.04 9.03 3.77
C ASP A 62 8.32 9.93 4.78
N LYS A 63 7.39 10.75 4.31
CA LYS A 63 6.61 11.64 5.16
C LYS A 63 5.60 10.92 6.05
N CYS A 64 4.92 9.90 5.52
CA CYS A 64 3.93 9.15 6.30
C CYS A 64 4.57 8.36 7.46
N ILE A 65 5.81 7.90 7.31
CA ILE A 65 6.54 7.15 8.35
C ILE A 65 7.59 7.99 9.08
N ASP A 66 7.57 9.31 8.93
CA ASP A 66 8.53 10.18 9.59
C ASP A 66 8.45 10.10 11.12
N GLY A 67 9.59 9.86 11.76
CA GLY A 67 9.70 9.69 13.21
C GLY A 67 9.10 8.38 13.76
N ILE A 68 8.76 7.40 12.90
CA ILE A 68 8.36 6.05 13.33
C ILE A 68 9.61 5.20 13.57
N LEU A 69 9.60 4.43 14.65
CA LEU A 69 10.70 3.52 14.96
C LEU A 69 10.65 2.28 14.06
N GLY A 70 11.82 1.73 13.71
CA GLY A 70 11.91 0.53 12.88
C GLY A 70 11.18 -0.68 13.48
N ASP A 71 11.15 -0.81 14.80
CA ASP A 71 10.43 -1.88 15.49
C ASP A 71 8.91 -1.76 15.32
N ASP A 72 8.35 -0.56 15.35
CA ASP A 72 6.94 -0.33 15.07
C ASP A 72 6.63 -0.57 13.60
N LEU A 73 7.50 -0.10 12.70
CA LEU A 73 7.31 -0.27 11.27
C LEU A 73 7.20 -1.75 10.90
N LYS A 74 8.12 -2.59 11.35
CA LYS A 74 8.15 -4.03 10.99
C LYS A 74 7.07 -4.88 11.65
N ARG A 75 6.51 -4.45 12.81
CA ARG A 75 5.55 -5.25 13.58
C ARG A 75 4.12 -4.78 13.44
N ASN A 76 3.93 -3.47 13.31
CA ASN A 76 2.65 -2.83 13.50
C ASN A 76 2.12 -2.11 12.25
N ILE A 77 2.96 -1.88 11.23
CA ILE A 77 2.57 -1.12 10.04
C ILE A 77 2.52 -2.03 8.81
N VAL A 78 1.53 -1.77 7.97
CA VAL A 78 1.37 -2.36 6.65
C VAL A 78 1.37 -1.21 5.64
N ILE A 79 2.03 -1.40 4.50
CA ILE A 79 1.99 -0.45 3.39
C ILE A 79 1.08 -1.01 2.30
N ALA A 80 0.22 -0.18 1.71
CA ALA A 80 -0.58 -0.55 0.56
C ALA A 80 -0.24 0.34 -0.63
N TYR A 81 0.25 -0.26 -1.69
CA TYR A 81 0.50 0.44 -2.95
C TYR A 81 -0.79 0.53 -3.77
N GLU A 82 -1.25 1.74 -4.01
CA GLU A 82 -2.45 2.03 -4.78
C GLU A 82 -2.07 2.72 -6.11
N PRO A 83 -1.97 2.00 -7.25
CA PRO A 83 -1.93 2.66 -8.56
C PRO A 83 -3.27 3.36 -8.80
N ILE A 84 -3.36 4.68 -8.51
CA ILE A 84 -4.63 5.44 -8.46
C ILE A 84 -5.36 5.34 -9.81
N TRP A 85 -4.61 5.31 -10.90
CA TRP A 85 -5.11 5.15 -12.26
C TRP A 85 -5.74 3.78 -12.55
N ALA A 86 -5.51 2.79 -11.69
CA ALA A 86 -6.07 1.43 -11.80
C ALA A 86 -7.19 1.16 -10.78
N ILE A 87 -7.57 2.15 -9.95
CA ILE A 87 -8.63 1.99 -8.95
C ILE A 87 -9.97 2.37 -9.57
N GLY A 88 -10.90 1.39 -9.68
CA GLY A 88 -12.27 1.64 -10.17
C GLY A 88 -12.41 2.05 -11.63
N THR A 89 -11.32 2.12 -12.39
CA THR A 89 -11.31 2.57 -13.79
C THR A 89 -11.49 1.43 -14.80
N GLY A 90 -11.45 0.18 -14.35
CA GLY A 90 -11.39 -1.00 -15.21
C GLY A 90 -10.00 -1.27 -15.81
N LYS A 91 -9.04 -0.37 -15.67
CA LYS A 91 -7.62 -0.62 -15.96
C LYS A 91 -7.01 -1.41 -14.80
N THR A 92 -6.09 -2.31 -15.11
CA THR A 92 -5.29 -3.04 -14.12
C THR A 92 -3.81 -2.75 -14.39
N ALA A 93 -3.03 -2.55 -13.36
CA ALA A 93 -1.59 -2.64 -13.52
C ALA A 93 -1.22 -4.08 -13.89
N SER A 94 -0.19 -4.28 -14.70
CA SER A 94 0.37 -5.61 -14.86
C SER A 94 0.95 -6.10 -13.53
N SER A 95 1.02 -7.42 -13.34
CA SER A 95 1.67 -8.01 -12.17
C SER A 95 3.12 -7.52 -12.02
N ASP A 96 3.86 -7.41 -13.12
CA ASP A 96 5.23 -6.88 -13.15
C ASP A 96 5.30 -5.41 -12.71
N ASP A 97 4.39 -4.54 -13.19
CA ASP A 97 4.34 -3.13 -12.77
C ASP A 97 4.00 -2.99 -11.27
N ALA A 98 3.07 -3.81 -10.80
CA ALA A 98 2.69 -3.86 -9.39
C ALA A 98 3.88 -4.29 -8.53
N ASN A 99 4.53 -5.40 -8.91
CA ASN A 99 5.70 -5.93 -8.21
C ASN A 99 6.86 -4.93 -8.22
N LYS A 100 7.14 -4.31 -9.36
CA LYS A 100 8.20 -3.31 -9.47
C LYS A 100 8.04 -2.14 -8.49
N MET A 101 6.84 -1.66 -8.28
CA MET A 101 6.59 -0.59 -7.31
C MET A 101 6.64 -1.12 -5.87
N CYS A 102 6.11 -2.31 -5.59
CA CYS A 102 6.24 -2.93 -4.26
C CYS A 102 7.70 -3.19 -3.89
N HIS A 103 8.51 -3.68 -4.84
CA HIS A 103 9.95 -3.79 -4.69
C HIS A 103 10.62 -2.44 -4.37
N PHE A 104 10.28 -1.40 -5.12
CA PHE A 104 10.79 -0.06 -4.88
C PHE A 104 10.45 0.45 -3.47
N ILE A 105 9.21 0.25 -3.00
CA ILE A 105 8.79 0.60 -1.63
C ILE A 105 9.63 -0.16 -0.61
N ARG A 106 9.83 -1.48 -0.81
CA ARG A 106 10.66 -2.30 0.08
C ARG A 106 12.09 -1.80 0.14
N LYS A 107 12.69 -1.45 -1.01
CA LYS A 107 14.04 -0.87 -1.09
C LYS A 107 14.14 0.52 -0.44
N ALA A 108 13.12 1.35 -0.55
CA ALA A 108 13.08 2.64 0.14
C ALA A 108 13.06 2.45 1.68
N ILE A 109 12.30 1.48 2.18
CA ILE A 109 12.30 1.11 3.60
C ILE A 109 13.68 0.55 4.02
N GLU A 110 14.27 -0.31 3.21
CA GLU A 110 15.60 -0.88 3.45
C GLU A 110 16.67 0.21 3.59
N THR A 111 16.65 1.19 2.70
CA THR A 111 17.59 2.31 2.72
C THR A 111 17.50 3.12 4.01
N LYS A 112 16.31 3.30 4.56
CA LYS A 112 16.07 4.13 5.76
C LYS A 112 16.21 3.36 7.06
N TYR A 113 15.81 2.08 7.10
CA TYR A 113 15.69 1.27 8.32
C TYR A 113 16.50 -0.02 8.34
N GLY A 114 17.12 -0.38 7.21
CA GLY A 114 17.89 -1.61 7.05
C GLY A 114 17.05 -2.82 6.66
N ALA A 115 17.72 -3.86 6.14
CA ALA A 115 17.11 -5.09 5.61
C ALA A 115 16.24 -5.82 6.65
N SER A 116 16.69 -5.89 7.92
CA SER A 116 15.96 -6.57 9.00
C SER A 116 14.58 -5.97 9.29
N VAL A 117 14.33 -4.74 8.86
CA VAL A 117 13.03 -4.07 8.94
C VAL A 117 12.26 -4.28 7.65
N SER A 118 12.85 -3.98 6.49
CA SER A 118 12.17 -4.03 5.19
C SER A 118 11.63 -5.41 4.83
N GLU A 119 12.37 -6.48 5.18
CA GLU A 119 11.94 -7.87 4.96
C GLU A 119 10.71 -8.28 5.78
N ARG A 120 10.40 -7.56 6.85
CA ARG A 120 9.26 -7.85 7.73
C ARG A 120 8.06 -6.94 7.54
N VAL A 121 8.22 -5.83 6.85
CA VAL A 121 7.10 -4.95 6.50
C VAL A 121 6.28 -5.60 5.41
N ARG A 122 4.99 -5.77 5.64
CA ARG A 122 4.06 -6.26 4.62
C ARG A 122 3.69 -5.15 3.66
N ILE A 123 3.80 -5.46 2.36
CA ILE A 123 3.46 -4.56 1.27
C ILE A 123 2.32 -5.18 0.48
N LEU A 124 1.17 -4.52 0.48
CA LEU A 124 -0.03 -4.97 -0.20
C LEU A 124 -0.17 -4.27 -1.54
N TYR A 125 -0.71 -4.97 -2.52
CA TYR A 125 -1.22 -4.36 -3.74
C TYR A 125 -2.67 -3.88 -3.53
N GLY A 126 -2.92 -2.60 -3.77
CA GLY A 126 -4.22 -1.94 -3.57
C GLY A 126 -4.94 -1.55 -4.86
N GLY A 127 -4.47 -2.02 -6.02
CA GLY A 127 -5.18 -1.87 -7.29
C GLY A 127 -6.31 -2.90 -7.45
N SER A 128 -6.83 -3.04 -8.66
CA SER A 128 -7.94 -3.94 -8.94
C SER A 128 -7.52 -5.41 -8.88
N VAL A 129 -7.97 -6.14 -7.85
CA VAL A 129 -7.80 -7.59 -7.72
C VAL A 129 -9.14 -8.28 -7.92
N LYS A 130 -9.13 -9.33 -8.75
CA LYS A 130 -10.28 -10.18 -9.09
C LYS A 130 -9.84 -11.64 -9.05
N PRO A 131 -10.75 -12.62 -8.99
CA PRO A 131 -10.39 -14.04 -9.07
C PRO A 131 -9.46 -14.39 -10.25
N ALA A 132 -9.70 -13.74 -11.40
CA ALA A 132 -8.95 -14.03 -12.63
C ALA A 132 -7.49 -13.56 -12.64
N ASN A 133 -7.08 -12.63 -11.76
CA ASN A 133 -5.72 -12.11 -11.68
C ASN A 133 -5.09 -12.24 -10.29
N ALA A 134 -5.81 -12.78 -9.33
CA ALA A 134 -5.35 -12.89 -7.95
C ALA A 134 -4.07 -13.73 -7.85
N SER A 135 -4.05 -14.92 -8.46
CA SER A 135 -2.90 -15.82 -8.45
C SER A 135 -1.66 -15.15 -9.07
N GLU A 136 -1.81 -14.52 -10.24
CA GLU A 136 -0.70 -13.85 -10.93
C GLU A 136 -0.09 -12.72 -10.09
N ILE A 137 -0.94 -11.91 -9.42
CA ILE A 137 -0.49 -10.77 -8.62
C ILE A 137 0.08 -11.22 -7.27
N LEU A 138 -0.62 -12.12 -6.57
CA LEU A 138 -0.29 -12.48 -5.19
C LEU A 138 0.87 -13.47 -5.07
N ASN A 139 1.31 -14.06 -6.18
CA ASN A 139 2.52 -14.87 -6.24
C ASN A 139 3.80 -14.06 -6.61
N MET A 140 3.67 -12.74 -6.78
CA MET A 140 4.84 -11.89 -7.06
C MET A 140 5.69 -11.71 -5.79
N GLU A 141 7.03 -11.67 -5.98
CA GLU A 141 8.04 -11.73 -4.90
C GLU A 141 7.90 -10.64 -3.84
N ASP A 142 7.54 -9.41 -4.24
CA ASP A 142 7.47 -8.26 -3.33
C ASP A 142 6.04 -7.88 -2.92
N ILE A 143 5.04 -8.69 -3.28
CA ILE A 143 3.64 -8.49 -2.93
C ILE A 143 3.22 -9.47 -1.83
N ASP A 144 3.04 -9.00 -0.61
CA ASP A 144 2.69 -9.82 0.55
C ASP A 144 1.17 -10.04 0.72
N GLY A 145 0.35 -9.49 -0.17
CA GLY A 145 -1.11 -9.61 -0.13
C GLY A 145 -1.82 -8.50 -0.90
N ALA A 146 -3.12 -8.36 -0.72
CA ALA A 146 -3.93 -7.34 -1.38
C ALA A 146 -4.79 -6.52 -0.42
N LEU A 147 -5.00 -5.25 -0.74
CA LEU A 147 -6.04 -4.41 -0.17
C LEU A 147 -7.21 -4.38 -1.15
N VAL A 148 -8.27 -5.14 -0.83
CA VAL A 148 -9.38 -5.39 -1.75
C VAL A 148 -10.59 -4.53 -1.38
N GLY A 149 -11.03 -3.69 -2.31
CA GLY A 149 -12.21 -2.84 -2.18
C GLY A 149 -13.51 -3.56 -2.55
N GLY A 150 -14.17 -3.14 -3.63
CA GLY A 150 -15.52 -3.61 -4.01
C GLY A 150 -15.69 -5.12 -4.15
N ALA A 151 -14.65 -5.86 -4.52
CA ALA A 151 -14.73 -7.32 -4.60
C ALA A 151 -14.88 -7.98 -3.23
N SER A 152 -14.44 -7.34 -2.14
CA SER A 152 -14.60 -7.85 -0.76
C SER A 152 -16.07 -7.94 -0.31
N LEU A 153 -16.98 -7.25 -1.02
CA LEU A 153 -18.42 -7.27 -0.76
C LEU A 153 -19.18 -8.32 -1.58
N LYS A 154 -18.47 -9.16 -2.33
CA LYS A 154 -19.04 -10.15 -3.24
C LYS A 154 -18.58 -11.55 -2.88
N ASN A 155 -19.35 -12.56 -3.31
CA ASN A 155 -18.99 -13.97 -3.11
C ASN A 155 -17.66 -14.36 -3.77
N ASP A 156 -17.27 -13.67 -4.82
CA ASP A 156 -15.98 -13.85 -5.52
C ASP A 156 -14.76 -13.61 -4.63
N PHE A 157 -14.94 -12.93 -3.49
CA PHE A 157 -13.85 -12.67 -2.53
C PHE A 157 -13.22 -13.97 -2.01
N VAL A 158 -14.02 -15.04 -1.87
CA VAL A 158 -13.51 -16.36 -1.45
C VAL A 158 -12.44 -16.87 -2.42
N ALA A 159 -12.62 -16.67 -3.72
CA ALA A 159 -11.64 -17.08 -4.73
C ALA A 159 -10.38 -16.19 -4.77
N ILE A 160 -10.48 -14.95 -4.28
CA ILE A 160 -9.29 -14.09 -4.11
C ILE A 160 -8.48 -14.52 -2.88
N VAL A 161 -9.16 -14.90 -1.79
CA VAL A 161 -8.50 -15.33 -0.54
C VAL A 161 -7.83 -16.69 -0.72
N ASN A 162 -8.45 -17.61 -1.48
CA ASN A 162 -7.96 -18.97 -1.74
C ASN A 162 -7.37 -19.07 -3.17
N TYR A 163 -6.59 -18.09 -3.55
CA TYR A 163 -5.88 -18.13 -4.84
C TYR A 163 -4.82 -19.24 -4.84
N ASP A 164 -4.66 -19.92 -5.99
CA ASP A 164 -3.68 -20.99 -6.23
C ASP A 164 -2.45 -20.46 -7.00
#